data_e2440c39ae04f88cee2a1fe73c9a7da0
#
_entry.id   e2440c39ae04f88cee2a1fe73c9a7da0
#
_cell.length_a   1.000
_cell.length_b   1.000
_cell.length_c   1.000
_cell.angle_alpha   90.00
_cell.angle_beta   90.00
_cell.angle_gamma   90.00
#
_symmetry.space_group_name_H-M   'P 1'
#
loop_
_entity.id
_entity.type
_entity.pdbx_description
1 polymer ?
#
loop_
_entity_poly.entity_id
_entity_poly.type
_entity_poly.pdbx_seq_one_letter_code
_entity_poly.pdbx_strand_id
1 'polypeptide(L)'
;METKDISLSIAFEYLRSKTKGATSFVSSLAYACVAIGVAVLIIVSSVMNGFEKELRDRILNVIPHASIMGAVPISNWSDIYDVLEKHPKVMGVSPFVQSQMLIGSSDEVYGSNLIGIVPDSEKNVSVVSNFIIKGSYDSLNENGNNIIVGELLARKLNLDIGNQVSLMLPDLSLIHI
;
A
#
# COMPACT_ATOMS: atom_id res chain seq x y z
N MET A 1 -42.32 12.08 -13.66
CA MET A 1 -41.81 11.81 -12.29
C MET A 1 -42.88 11.16 -11.40
N GLU A 2 -44.15 11.14 -11.80
CA GLU A 2 -45.29 10.59 -11.03
C GLU A 2 -45.47 9.06 -11.03
N THR A 3 -44.94 8.35 -12.02
CA THR A 3 -45.17 6.88 -12.12
C THR A 3 -44.37 6.04 -11.11
N LYS A 4 -43.28 6.54 -10.57
CA LYS A 4 -42.47 5.83 -9.55
C LYS A 4 -43.15 5.80 -8.19
N ASP A 5 -43.85 6.87 -7.83
CA ASP A 5 -44.53 6.97 -6.54
C ASP A 5 -45.75 6.05 -6.48
N ILE A 6 -46.46 5.88 -7.60
CA ILE A 6 -47.61 4.97 -7.71
C ILE A 6 -47.18 3.50 -7.58
N SER A 7 -46.08 3.12 -8.20
CA SER A 7 -45.55 1.75 -8.11
C SER A 7 -45.11 1.37 -6.69
N LEU A 8 -44.48 2.31 -5.99
CA LEU A 8 -44.07 2.14 -4.59
C LEU A 8 -45.29 2.09 -3.66
N SER A 9 -46.31 2.93 -3.90
CA SER A 9 -47.54 2.96 -3.11
C SER A 9 -48.32 1.65 -3.25
N ILE A 10 -48.45 1.12 -4.48
CA ILE A 10 -49.09 -0.17 -4.74
C ILE A 10 -48.30 -1.33 -4.10
N ALA A 11 -46.97 -1.30 -4.19
CA ALA A 11 -46.13 -2.31 -3.56
C ALA A 11 -46.29 -2.33 -2.04
N PHE A 12 -46.35 -1.15 -1.40
CA PHE A 12 -46.60 -1.04 0.04
C PHE A 12 -48.01 -1.50 0.45
N GLU A 13 -49.01 -1.23 -0.38
CA GLU A 13 -50.39 -1.64 -0.13
C GLU A 13 -50.54 -3.16 -0.26
N TYR A 14 -49.86 -3.80 -1.22
CA TYR A 14 -49.82 -5.23 -1.36
C TYR A 14 -49.11 -5.90 -0.17
N LEU A 15 -48.01 -5.32 0.32
CA LEU A 15 -47.29 -5.81 1.52
C LEU A 15 -48.16 -5.68 2.79
N ARG A 16 -49.06 -4.68 2.86
CA ARG A 16 -49.94 -4.43 3.99
C ARG A 16 -51.28 -5.16 3.90
N SER A 17 -51.65 -5.71 2.78
CA SER A 17 -52.87 -6.46 2.55
C SER A 17 -52.94 -7.66 3.49
N LYS A 18 -53.87 -7.64 4.45
CA LYS A 18 -54.14 -8.69 5.42
C LYS A 18 -54.75 -9.92 4.75
N THR A 19 -53.92 -10.79 4.23
CA THR A 19 -54.36 -12.17 3.96
C THR A 19 -54.43 -12.91 5.29
N LYS A 20 -55.64 -13.27 5.70
CA LYS A 20 -55.91 -13.99 6.96
C LYS A 20 -55.38 -15.43 6.84
N GLY A 21 -54.40 -15.77 7.68
CA GLY A 21 -53.99 -17.16 7.83
C GLY A 21 -52.49 -17.45 7.72
N ALA A 22 -52.12 -18.69 7.71
CA ALA A 22 -50.74 -19.21 7.66
C ALA A 22 -49.92 -18.68 6.44
N THR A 23 -50.59 -18.34 5.33
CA THR A 23 -49.96 -17.78 4.12
C THR A 23 -49.35 -16.40 4.38
N SER A 24 -49.94 -15.55 5.26
CA SER A 24 -49.35 -14.26 5.60
C SER A 24 -48.04 -14.41 6.38
N PHE A 25 -47.95 -15.40 7.26
CA PHE A 25 -46.76 -15.68 8.03
C PHE A 25 -45.61 -16.18 7.12
N VAL A 26 -45.90 -17.12 6.20
CA VAL A 26 -44.90 -17.64 5.26
C VAL A 26 -44.38 -16.55 4.33
N SER A 27 -45.28 -15.69 3.82
CA SER A 27 -44.87 -14.56 2.97
C SER A 27 -43.99 -13.55 3.73
N SER A 28 -44.36 -13.22 4.97
CA SER A 28 -43.53 -12.35 5.83
C SER A 28 -42.15 -12.91 6.08
N LEU A 29 -42.06 -14.21 6.36
CA LEU A 29 -40.76 -14.90 6.54
C LEU A 29 -39.93 -14.88 5.26
N ALA A 30 -40.54 -15.12 4.10
CA ALA A 30 -39.86 -15.06 2.82
C ALA A 30 -39.28 -13.67 2.53
N TYR A 31 -40.04 -12.60 2.78
CA TYR A 31 -39.54 -11.23 2.62
C TYR A 31 -38.40 -10.92 3.58
N ALA A 32 -38.47 -11.39 4.83
CA ALA A 32 -37.42 -11.22 5.80
C ALA A 32 -36.13 -11.93 5.35
N CYS A 33 -36.24 -13.17 4.87
CA CYS A 33 -35.08 -13.92 4.34
C CYS A 33 -34.43 -13.21 3.15
N VAL A 34 -35.23 -12.71 2.20
CA VAL A 34 -34.70 -11.96 1.04
C VAL A 34 -34.04 -10.65 1.50
N ALA A 35 -34.69 -9.91 2.41
CA ALA A 35 -34.12 -8.68 2.94
C ALA A 35 -32.77 -8.90 3.65
N ILE A 36 -32.67 -9.95 4.47
CA ILE A 36 -31.42 -10.32 5.13
C ILE A 36 -30.37 -10.72 4.08
N GLY A 37 -30.74 -11.52 3.09
CA GLY A 37 -29.82 -11.95 2.02
C GLY A 37 -29.25 -10.75 1.26
N VAL A 38 -30.10 -9.80 0.87
CA VAL A 38 -29.66 -8.56 0.19
C VAL A 38 -28.80 -7.69 1.12
N ALA A 39 -29.17 -7.57 2.38
CA ALA A 39 -28.40 -6.79 3.35
C ALA A 39 -26.98 -7.37 3.53
N VAL A 40 -26.85 -8.69 3.64
CA VAL A 40 -25.53 -9.36 3.72
C VAL A 40 -24.71 -9.11 2.47
N LEU A 41 -25.29 -9.21 1.28
CA LEU A 41 -24.59 -8.92 0.03
C LEU A 41 -24.07 -7.49 -0.03
N ILE A 42 -24.89 -6.52 0.38
CA ILE A 42 -24.50 -5.10 0.42
C ILE A 42 -23.34 -4.91 1.41
N ILE A 43 -23.43 -5.49 2.60
CA ILE A 43 -22.38 -5.37 3.62
C ILE A 43 -21.06 -5.96 3.10
N VAL A 44 -21.09 -7.18 2.56
CA VAL A 44 -19.88 -7.84 2.02
C VAL A 44 -19.26 -7.02 0.89
N SER A 45 -20.08 -6.54 -0.05
CA SER A 45 -19.60 -5.71 -1.16
C SER A 45 -19.02 -4.38 -0.66
N SER A 46 -19.64 -3.75 0.32
CA SER A 46 -19.14 -2.52 0.93
C SER A 46 -17.79 -2.71 1.62
N VAL A 47 -17.66 -3.78 2.40
CA VAL A 47 -16.39 -4.12 3.08
C VAL A 47 -15.29 -4.41 2.05
N MET A 48 -15.62 -5.17 1.00
CA MET A 48 -14.65 -5.51 -0.05
C MET A 48 -14.16 -4.27 -0.80
N ASN A 49 -15.07 -3.37 -1.17
CA ASN A 49 -14.72 -2.10 -1.83
C ASN A 49 -13.87 -1.19 -0.92
N GLY A 50 -14.21 -1.12 0.37
CA GLY A 50 -13.43 -0.38 1.36
C GLY A 50 -12.03 -0.95 1.54
N PHE A 51 -11.91 -2.28 1.60
CA PHE A 51 -10.64 -2.96 1.71
C PHE A 51 -9.76 -2.78 0.46
N GLU A 52 -10.34 -2.90 -0.74
CA GLU A 52 -9.62 -2.66 -1.99
C GLU A 52 -9.06 -1.23 -2.04
N LYS A 53 -9.86 -0.24 -1.66
CA LYS A 53 -9.42 1.15 -1.60
C LYS A 53 -8.27 1.34 -0.61
N GLU A 54 -8.39 0.81 0.59
CA GLU A 54 -7.36 0.92 1.63
C GLU A 54 -6.06 0.23 1.21
N LEU A 55 -6.14 -0.94 0.58
CA LEU A 55 -4.96 -1.62 0.02
C LEU A 55 -4.30 -0.78 -1.07
N ARG A 56 -5.09 -0.21 -1.96
CA ARG A 56 -4.59 0.63 -3.05
C ARG A 56 -3.87 1.86 -2.50
N ASP A 57 -4.47 2.55 -1.57
CA ASP A 57 -3.94 3.80 -1.03
C ASP A 57 -2.69 3.57 -0.15
N ARG A 58 -2.59 2.46 0.56
CA ARG A 58 -1.44 2.17 1.43
C ARG A 58 -0.30 1.43 0.75
N ILE A 59 -0.59 0.50 -0.15
CA ILE A 59 0.44 -0.39 -0.70
C ILE A 59 0.89 0.11 -2.07
N LEU A 60 -0.03 0.41 -2.98
CA LEU A 60 0.35 0.77 -4.35
C LEU A 60 1.00 2.15 -4.47
N ASN A 61 0.76 3.05 -3.52
CA ASN A 61 1.41 4.36 -3.53
C ASN A 61 2.86 4.35 -2.99
N VAL A 62 3.27 3.26 -2.34
CA VAL A 62 4.65 3.10 -1.83
C VAL A 62 5.52 2.36 -2.83
N ILE A 63 4.92 1.48 -3.64
CA ILE A 63 5.65 0.67 -4.63
C ILE A 63 5.63 1.39 -5.98
N PRO A 64 6.78 1.55 -6.65
CA PRO A 64 6.81 2.16 -7.97
C PRO A 64 5.98 1.34 -8.96
N HIS A 65 5.24 2.02 -9.85
CA HIS A 65 4.35 1.38 -10.83
C HIS A 65 5.13 0.58 -11.88
N ALA A 66 6.36 0.98 -12.15
CA ALA A 66 7.27 0.27 -13.05
C ALA A 66 8.72 0.48 -12.60
N SER A 67 9.56 -0.52 -12.76
CA SER A 67 11.00 -0.43 -12.54
C SER A 67 11.75 -0.96 -13.75
N ILE A 68 12.81 -0.27 -14.13
CA ILE A 68 13.73 -0.69 -15.19
C ILE A 68 14.98 -1.22 -14.52
N MET A 69 15.23 -2.50 -14.69
CA MET A 69 16.41 -3.18 -14.12
C MET A 69 17.23 -3.78 -15.25
N GLY A 70 18.55 -3.60 -15.20
CA GLY A 70 19.49 -4.27 -16.09
C GLY A 70 20.05 -5.54 -15.45
N ALA A 71 20.57 -6.46 -16.26
CA ALA A 71 21.31 -7.62 -15.77
C ALA A 71 22.65 -7.23 -15.10
N VAL A 72 23.14 -6.04 -15.39
CA VAL A 72 24.29 -5.37 -14.76
C VAL A 72 23.84 -3.96 -14.33
N PRO A 73 24.55 -3.34 -13.36
CA PRO A 73 24.24 -1.97 -12.97
C PRO A 73 24.22 -1.02 -14.17
N ILE A 74 23.20 -0.21 -14.28
CA ILE A 74 23.02 0.74 -15.38
C ILE A 74 23.94 1.94 -15.15
N SER A 75 25.05 2.02 -15.89
CA SER A 75 26.02 3.12 -15.73
C SER A 75 25.53 4.43 -16.31
N ASN A 76 24.76 4.38 -17.40
CA ASN A 76 24.21 5.57 -18.09
C ASN A 76 22.77 5.84 -17.71
N TRP A 77 22.46 5.81 -16.42
CA TRP A 77 21.11 6.02 -15.92
C TRP A 77 20.58 7.44 -16.21
N SER A 78 21.47 8.44 -16.33
CA SER A 78 21.10 9.81 -16.65
C SER A 78 20.43 9.96 -18.02
N ASP A 79 20.90 9.23 -19.03
CA ASP A 79 20.29 9.27 -20.37
C ASP A 79 18.87 8.67 -20.35
N ILE A 80 18.70 7.61 -19.57
CA ILE A 80 17.38 6.97 -19.38
C ILE A 80 16.44 7.90 -18.59
N TYR A 81 16.96 8.54 -17.56
CA TYR A 81 16.24 9.51 -16.76
C TYR A 81 15.66 10.64 -17.61
N ASP A 82 16.50 11.26 -18.44
CA ASP A 82 16.11 12.36 -19.32
C ASP A 82 15.04 11.99 -20.35
N VAL A 83 15.07 10.76 -20.84
CA VAL A 83 14.04 10.23 -21.78
C VAL A 83 12.72 9.99 -21.07
N LEU A 84 12.77 9.40 -19.86
CA LEU A 84 11.58 9.07 -19.09
C LEU A 84 10.89 10.32 -18.54
N GLU A 85 11.65 11.29 -18.03
CA GLU A 85 11.10 12.52 -17.46
C GLU A 85 10.31 13.33 -18.50
N LYS A 86 10.76 13.31 -19.77
CA LYS A 86 10.08 14.00 -20.88
C LYS A 86 8.81 13.29 -21.36
N HIS A 87 8.54 12.07 -20.90
CA HIS A 87 7.40 11.31 -21.39
C HIS A 87 6.09 11.76 -20.72
N PRO A 88 5.03 12.15 -21.48
CA PRO A 88 3.84 12.80 -20.93
C PRO A 88 3.00 11.95 -19.98
N LYS A 89 3.23 10.63 -19.93
CA LYS A 89 2.53 9.70 -19.02
C LYS A 89 3.34 9.36 -17.78
N VAL A 90 4.57 9.84 -17.67
CA VAL A 90 5.44 9.60 -16.51
C VAL A 90 5.28 10.77 -15.55
N MET A 91 4.91 10.50 -14.31
CA MET A 91 4.70 11.50 -13.28
C MET A 91 5.96 11.79 -12.46
N GLY A 92 6.87 10.84 -12.39
CA GLY A 92 8.14 10.98 -11.69
C GLY A 92 9.06 9.80 -11.98
N VAL A 93 10.35 10.05 -11.87
CA VAL A 93 11.42 9.07 -12.06
C VAL A 93 12.37 9.20 -10.89
N SER A 94 12.78 8.08 -10.30
CA SER A 94 13.79 8.06 -9.25
C SER A 94 14.78 6.93 -9.49
N PRO A 95 16.10 7.19 -9.50
CA PRO A 95 17.08 6.14 -9.54
C PRO A 95 17.17 5.46 -8.17
N PHE A 96 17.31 4.14 -8.17
CA PHE A 96 17.50 3.38 -6.94
C PHE A 96 18.54 2.27 -7.11
N VAL A 97 19.13 1.87 -6.01
CA VAL A 97 20.01 0.69 -5.93
C VAL A 97 19.43 -0.22 -4.87
N GLN A 98 19.29 -1.50 -5.18
CA GLN A 98 18.80 -2.50 -4.25
C GLN A 98 19.85 -3.59 -4.02
N SER A 99 20.07 -3.93 -2.75
CA SER A 99 20.96 -5.04 -2.37
C SER A 99 20.39 -5.76 -1.15
N GLN A 100 20.73 -7.02 -1.01
CA GLN A 100 20.49 -7.75 0.22
C GLN A 100 21.63 -7.46 1.19
N MET A 101 21.31 -7.30 2.47
CA MET A 101 22.30 -7.02 3.49
C MET A 101 21.97 -7.71 4.82
N LEU A 102 22.97 -7.78 5.67
CA LEU A 102 22.77 -8.04 7.08
C LEU A 102 22.87 -6.70 7.84
N ILE A 103 21.87 -6.43 8.66
CA ILE A 103 21.85 -5.29 9.56
C ILE A 103 21.99 -5.78 10.99
N GLY A 104 22.90 -5.20 11.73
CA GLY A 104 23.18 -5.59 13.10
C GLY A 104 23.29 -4.40 14.05
N SER A 105 22.91 -4.62 15.29
CA SER A 105 23.14 -3.74 16.43
C SER A 105 23.61 -4.60 17.60
N SER A 106 24.66 -4.21 18.27
CA SER A 106 25.32 -4.85 19.42
C SER A 106 25.35 -6.39 19.44
N ASP A 107 24.24 -7.07 19.54
CA ASP A 107 24.18 -8.52 19.79
C ASP A 107 23.30 -9.29 18.79
N GLU A 108 22.56 -8.60 17.92
CA GLU A 108 21.61 -9.24 16.98
C GLU A 108 21.86 -8.81 15.55
N VAL A 109 21.71 -9.75 14.62
CA VAL A 109 21.89 -9.54 13.19
C VAL A 109 20.68 -10.09 12.44
N TYR A 110 20.12 -9.30 11.54
CA TYR A 110 18.96 -9.68 10.72
C TYR A 110 19.25 -9.47 9.23
N GLY A 111 18.75 -10.39 8.40
CA GLY A 111 18.72 -10.21 6.96
C GLY A 111 17.66 -9.17 6.56
N SER A 112 18.05 -8.23 5.71
CA SER A 112 17.16 -7.18 5.21
C SER A 112 17.52 -6.77 3.79
N ASN A 113 16.63 -6.06 3.13
CA ASN A 113 16.91 -5.41 1.86
C ASN A 113 17.31 -3.96 2.11
N LEU A 114 18.42 -3.56 1.49
CA LEU A 114 18.85 -2.16 1.44
C LEU A 114 18.40 -1.55 0.13
N ILE A 115 17.77 -0.40 0.20
CA ILE A 115 17.39 0.41 -0.97
C ILE A 115 18.09 1.76 -0.82
N GLY A 116 19.05 2.01 -1.72
CA GLY A 116 19.68 3.33 -1.85
C GLY A 116 18.86 4.18 -2.81
N ILE A 117 18.54 5.38 -2.41
CA ILE A 117 17.67 6.32 -3.14
C ILE A 117 18.32 7.69 -3.24
N VAL A 118 17.85 8.49 -4.18
CA VAL A 118 18.10 9.93 -4.22
C VAL A 118 16.89 10.62 -3.58
N PRO A 119 17.03 11.23 -2.36
CA PRO A 119 15.88 11.66 -1.56
C PRO A 119 14.95 12.64 -2.29
N ASP A 120 15.50 13.59 -3.06
CA ASP A 120 14.70 14.59 -3.76
C ASP A 120 13.89 14.02 -4.92
N SER A 121 14.45 13.10 -5.69
CA SER A 121 13.73 12.42 -6.76
C SER A 121 12.69 11.45 -6.22
N GLU A 122 13.00 10.77 -5.13
CA GLU A 122 12.12 9.77 -4.51
C GLU A 122 10.83 10.38 -3.95
N LYS A 123 10.85 11.62 -3.47
CA LYS A 123 9.65 12.35 -3.01
C LYS A 123 8.58 12.47 -4.11
N ASN A 124 8.97 12.47 -5.38
CA ASN A 124 8.06 12.58 -6.51
C ASN A 124 7.46 11.23 -6.93
N VAL A 125 8.06 10.13 -6.50
CA VAL A 125 7.70 8.76 -6.92
C VAL A 125 7.04 7.97 -5.80
N SER A 126 7.44 8.21 -4.56
CA SER A 126 7.00 7.45 -3.39
C SER A 126 6.43 8.36 -2.30
N VAL A 127 5.43 7.86 -1.61
CA VAL A 127 4.81 8.52 -0.45
C VAL A 127 5.42 8.07 0.89
N VAL A 128 6.56 7.38 0.87
CA VAL A 128 7.25 6.89 2.09
C VAL A 128 7.50 8.01 3.09
N SER A 129 7.79 9.23 2.62
CA SER A 129 7.97 10.41 3.47
C SER A 129 6.78 10.69 4.40
N ASN A 130 5.55 10.33 3.99
CA ASN A 130 4.34 10.55 4.79
C ASN A 130 4.13 9.48 5.87
N PHE A 131 4.87 8.39 5.83
CA PHE A 131 4.76 7.27 6.77
C PHE A 131 5.88 7.23 7.81
N ILE A 132 6.68 8.28 7.92
CA ILE A 132 7.72 8.38 8.94
C ILE A 132 7.05 8.55 10.31
N ILE A 133 7.29 7.60 11.22
CA ILE A 133 6.72 7.60 12.57
C ILE A 133 7.61 8.40 13.53
N LYS A 134 8.92 8.25 13.40
CA LYS A 134 9.94 8.94 14.21
C LYS A 134 11.03 9.52 13.31
N GLY A 135 11.47 10.73 13.57
CA GLY A 135 12.49 11.43 12.79
C GLY A 135 11.92 12.21 11.60
N SER A 136 12.76 12.49 10.63
CA SER A 136 12.39 13.22 9.41
C SER A 136 13.00 12.57 8.18
N TYR A 137 12.26 12.58 7.08
CA TYR A 137 12.75 12.15 5.78
C TYR A 137 13.92 13.02 5.30
N ASP A 138 13.90 14.31 5.62
CA ASP A 138 14.93 15.25 5.22
C ASP A 138 16.29 15.01 5.89
N SER A 139 16.34 14.13 6.89
CA SER A 139 17.60 13.66 7.48
C SER A 139 18.42 12.77 6.53
N LEU A 140 17.80 12.22 5.46
CA LEU A 140 18.47 11.49 4.38
C LEU A 140 19.14 12.45 3.39
N ASN A 141 20.03 13.32 3.84
CA ASN A 141 20.77 14.19 2.94
C ASN A 141 21.94 13.46 2.29
N GLU A 142 22.45 13.99 1.18
CA GLU A 142 23.53 13.37 0.41
C GLU A 142 24.86 13.27 1.17
N ASN A 143 25.04 14.08 2.20
CA ASN A 143 26.27 14.14 3.01
C ASN A 143 26.18 13.36 4.32
N GLY A 144 25.05 12.74 4.63
CA GLY A 144 24.81 12.00 5.85
C GLY A 144 24.88 10.48 5.62
N ASN A 145 25.33 9.76 6.64
CA ASN A 145 25.26 8.30 6.70
C ASN A 145 23.97 7.85 7.40
N ASN A 146 22.87 8.53 7.12
CA ASN A 146 21.60 8.27 7.76
C ASN A 146 20.79 7.24 6.97
N ILE A 147 20.07 6.41 7.69
CA ILE A 147 19.17 5.39 7.11
C ILE A 147 17.80 5.50 7.77
N ILE A 148 16.77 5.13 7.01
CA ILE A 148 15.42 4.91 7.53
C ILE A 148 15.23 3.42 7.70
N VAL A 149 14.84 2.99 8.89
CA VAL A 149 14.63 1.59 9.23
C VAL A 149 13.14 1.34 9.44
N GLY A 150 12.62 0.24 8.90
CA GLY A 150 11.23 -0.15 9.12
C GLY A 150 10.95 -0.40 10.60
N GLU A 151 9.77 0.03 11.08
CA GLU A 151 9.39 -0.01 12.49
C GLU A 151 9.59 -1.40 13.14
N LEU A 152 9.18 -2.47 12.46
CA LEU A 152 9.30 -3.84 12.99
C LEU A 152 10.76 -4.25 13.16
N LEU A 153 11.64 -3.86 12.24
CA LEU A 153 13.06 -4.16 12.31
C LEU A 153 13.73 -3.31 13.40
N ALA A 154 13.37 -2.03 13.49
CA ALA A 154 13.86 -1.14 14.54
C ALA A 154 13.50 -1.66 15.94
N ARG A 155 12.28 -2.16 16.13
CA ARG A 155 11.84 -2.79 17.38
C ARG A 155 12.63 -4.07 17.71
N LYS A 156 12.87 -4.93 16.72
CA LYS A 156 13.65 -6.18 16.91
C LYS A 156 15.10 -5.90 17.30
N LEU A 157 15.72 -4.90 16.69
CA LEU A 157 17.09 -4.49 16.96
C LEU A 157 17.20 -3.50 18.14
N ASN A 158 16.08 -3.17 18.78
CA ASN A 158 16.00 -2.18 19.86
C ASN A 158 16.65 -0.84 19.49
N LEU A 159 16.38 -0.37 18.25
CA LEU A 159 16.93 0.87 17.72
C LEU A 159 16.04 2.07 18.02
N ASP A 160 16.67 3.18 18.34
CA ASP A 160 16.06 4.50 18.40
C ASP A 160 16.82 5.51 17.53
N ILE A 161 16.26 6.70 17.35
CA ILE A 161 16.89 7.75 16.53
C ILE A 161 18.28 8.09 17.12
N GLY A 162 19.26 8.15 16.22
CA GLY A 162 20.66 8.46 16.60
C GLY A 162 21.49 7.23 16.97
N ASN A 163 20.91 6.03 17.01
CA ASN A 163 21.69 4.81 17.18
C ASN A 163 22.49 4.51 15.91
N GLN A 164 23.67 3.94 16.10
CA GLN A 164 24.50 3.44 15.00
C GLN A 164 24.21 1.98 14.75
N VAL A 165 24.15 1.61 13.46
CA VAL A 165 23.94 0.24 13.01
C VAL A 165 25.08 -0.19 12.08
N SER A 166 25.43 -1.46 12.12
CA SER A 166 26.40 -2.07 11.20
C SER A 166 25.65 -2.69 10.04
N LEU A 167 26.06 -2.34 8.81
CA LEU A 167 25.53 -2.90 7.57
C LEU A 167 26.60 -3.77 6.95
N MET A 168 26.30 -5.03 6.66
CA MET A 168 27.17 -5.97 5.99
C MET A 168 26.54 -6.40 4.66
N LEU A 169 27.20 -6.07 3.56
CA LEU A 169 26.77 -6.48 2.22
C LEU A 169 27.55 -7.73 1.83
N PRO A 170 26.88 -8.85 1.51
CA PRO A 170 27.55 -10.10 1.20
C PRO A 170 28.37 -10.07 -0.10
N ASP A 171 28.03 -9.20 -1.04
CA ASP A 171 28.70 -9.11 -2.34
C ASP A 171 30.13 -8.53 -2.30
N LEU A 172 30.54 -7.94 -1.19
CA LEU A 172 31.90 -7.39 -1.05
C LEU A 172 32.93 -8.41 -0.54
N SER A 173 32.51 -9.61 -0.15
CA SER A 173 33.40 -10.61 0.42
C SER A 173 33.97 -11.63 -0.60
N LEU A 174 33.54 -11.58 -1.86
CA LEU A 174 33.95 -12.54 -2.90
C LEU A 174 35.09 -12.05 -3.80
N ILE A 175 35.74 -10.94 -3.50
CA ILE A 175 36.87 -10.42 -4.27
C ILE A 175 38.20 -10.75 -3.58
N HIS A 176 38.27 -11.81 -2.81
CA HIS A 176 39.51 -12.35 -2.31
C HIS A 176 39.63 -13.87 -2.59
N ILE A 177 39.88 -14.16 -3.84
CA ILE A 177 40.54 -15.39 -4.26
C ILE A 177 41.65 -15.01 -5.24
#